data_7edacd61eafe0940f9071595ea6d67c9
#
_entry.id   7edacd61eafe0940f9071595ea6d67c9
#
_cell.length_a   1.000
_cell.length_b   1.000
_cell.length_c   1.000
_cell.angle_alpha   90.00
_cell.angle_beta   90.00
_cell.angle_gamma   90.00
#
_symmetry.space_group_name_H-M   'P 1'
#
loop_
_entity.id
_entity.type
_entity.pdbx_description
1 polymer ?
#
loop_
_entity_poly.entity_id
_entity_poly.type
_entity_poly.pdbx_seq_one_letter_code
_entity_poly.pdbx_strand_id
1 'polypeptide(L)'
;LTAEPANNFLRLLIYNLTLLLLSPVLLLLTLYQARRRQGEARFIKERFGFFRTNAAQTPHWFHAASVGEIQLVLPLLPRTGQARVLLTCNTPEALRLAEKKVGPGVEVHFCPIDFFWAVGRLVRHFQPKHLFIVETELWPQLFATASKHGVEIRIINGRVGKKTAEAPSALKPLYRQMLNHVAHIWARDPIDKDRFIALGCPKDRVSVAGNLKLSQPSDAAPAYETVSPRPFSLAISTHEDEENKIIRAWRSSGKQTLLVIIPRHPPRAAAIAKSLRAESITCDLHSKTNTPQPSTEVYLVDTTGDVG
;
A
#
# COMPACT_ATOMS: atom_id res chain seq x y z
N LEU A 1 1.00 -10.15 39.41
CA LEU A 1 0.97 -10.93 38.15
C LEU A 1 -0.40 -11.00 37.45
N THR A 2 -1.46 -10.29 37.89
CA THR A 2 -2.85 -10.51 37.43
C THR A 2 -3.54 -9.30 36.77
N ALA A 3 -2.92 -8.14 36.70
CA ALA A 3 -3.57 -6.93 36.16
C ALA A 3 -3.51 -6.78 34.62
N GLU A 4 -2.54 -7.37 33.93
CA GLU A 4 -2.34 -7.21 32.49
C GLU A 4 -3.45 -7.84 31.63
N PRO A 5 -3.93 -9.08 31.90
CA PRO A 5 -5.00 -9.67 31.09
C PRO A 5 -6.34 -8.91 31.18
N ALA A 6 -6.69 -8.44 32.38
CA ALA A 6 -7.91 -7.65 32.59
C ALA A 6 -7.85 -6.31 31.85
N ASN A 7 -6.71 -5.63 31.88
CA ASN A 7 -6.49 -4.37 31.17
C ASN A 7 -6.52 -4.57 29.63
N ASN A 8 -6.02 -5.69 29.13
CA ASN A 8 -6.06 -6.00 27.71
C ASN A 8 -7.50 -6.25 27.21
N PHE A 9 -8.29 -6.96 28.02
CA PHE A 9 -9.72 -7.17 27.73
C PHE A 9 -10.47 -5.84 27.73
N LEU A 10 -10.27 -4.99 28.73
CA LEU A 10 -10.92 -3.68 28.83
C LEU A 10 -10.59 -2.78 27.61
N ARG A 11 -9.33 -2.75 27.17
CA ARG A 11 -8.92 -1.97 25.98
C ARG A 11 -9.64 -2.45 24.71
N LEU A 12 -9.71 -3.76 24.48
CA LEU A 12 -10.44 -4.32 23.35
C LEU A 12 -11.95 -4.08 23.48
N LEU A 13 -12.51 -4.10 24.67
CA LEU A 13 -13.91 -3.77 24.90
C LEU A 13 -14.19 -2.30 24.54
N ILE A 14 -13.37 -1.37 25.02
CA ILE A 14 -13.49 0.06 24.69
C ILE A 14 -13.37 0.25 23.18
N TYR A 15 -12.40 -0.39 22.53
CA TYR A 15 -12.22 -0.35 21.09
C TYR A 15 -13.47 -0.85 20.35
N ASN A 16 -14.04 -1.98 20.76
CA ASN A 16 -15.27 -2.52 20.18
C ASN A 16 -16.48 -1.60 20.37
N LEU A 17 -16.63 -1.01 21.54
CA LEU A 17 -17.71 -0.06 21.81
C LEU A 17 -17.56 1.19 20.93
N THR A 18 -16.34 1.68 20.76
CA THR A 18 -16.04 2.79 19.85
C THR A 18 -16.39 2.43 18.40
N LEU A 19 -15.98 1.26 17.93
CA LEU A 19 -16.35 0.78 16.59
C LEU A 19 -17.86 0.61 16.42
N LEU A 20 -18.55 0.10 17.44
CA LEU A 20 -20.00 -0.05 17.41
C LEU A 20 -20.70 1.31 17.32
N LEU A 21 -20.24 2.29 18.09
CA LEU A 21 -20.74 3.67 18.03
C LEU A 21 -20.49 4.30 16.67
N LEU A 22 -19.34 4.04 16.06
CA LEU A 22 -18.98 4.54 14.74
C LEU A 22 -19.57 3.70 13.58
N SER A 23 -20.21 2.58 13.87
CA SER A 23 -20.71 1.65 12.84
C SER A 23 -21.67 2.27 11.82
N PRO A 24 -22.58 3.22 12.15
CA PRO A 24 -23.40 3.89 11.14
C PRO A 24 -22.56 4.71 10.15
N VAL A 25 -21.53 5.42 10.65
CA VAL A 25 -20.61 6.19 9.83
C VAL A 25 -19.77 5.28 8.94
N LEU A 26 -19.25 4.20 9.50
CA LEU A 26 -18.48 3.19 8.76
C LEU A 26 -19.32 2.53 7.65
N LEU A 27 -20.60 2.26 7.93
CA LEU A 27 -21.53 1.74 6.93
C LEU A 27 -21.75 2.75 5.80
N LEU A 28 -22.03 4.02 6.13
CA LEU A 28 -22.23 5.09 5.15
C LEU A 28 -20.97 5.30 4.29
N LEU A 29 -19.78 5.31 4.90
CA LEU A 29 -18.51 5.41 4.19
C LEU A 29 -18.28 4.20 3.27
N THR A 30 -18.61 2.99 3.73
CA THR A 30 -18.51 1.77 2.92
C THR A 30 -19.46 1.83 1.72
N LEU A 31 -20.69 2.25 1.92
CA LEU A 31 -21.67 2.45 0.84
C LEU A 31 -21.24 3.54 -0.15
N TYR A 32 -20.72 4.65 0.37
CA TYR A 32 -20.18 5.74 -0.46
C TYR A 32 -18.99 5.27 -1.31
N GLN A 33 -18.05 4.54 -0.71
CA GLN A 33 -16.91 3.97 -1.43
C GLN A 33 -17.35 2.93 -2.47
N ALA A 34 -18.32 2.08 -2.14
CA ALA A 34 -18.90 1.12 -3.06
C ALA A 34 -19.49 1.81 -4.30
N ARG A 35 -20.22 2.91 -4.12
CA ARG A 35 -20.79 3.68 -5.23
C ARG A 35 -19.73 4.43 -6.05
N ARG A 36 -18.82 5.13 -5.38
CA ARG A 36 -17.84 6.01 -6.03
C ARG A 36 -16.78 5.23 -6.81
N ARG A 37 -16.39 4.04 -6.34
CA ARG A 37 -15.29 3.24 -6.90
C ARG A 37 -15.76 2.03 -7.71
N GLN A 38 -17.03 2.05 -8.17
CA GLN A 38 -17.66 0.91 -8.87
C GLN A 38 -17.53 -0.40 -8.05
N GLY A 39 -17.68 -0.26 -6.73
CA GLY A 39 -17.66 -1.38 -5.81
C GLY A 39 -18.95 -2.18 -5.95
N GLU A 40 -18.79 -3.46 -6.23
CA GLU A 40 -19.89 -4.42 -6.34
C GLU A 40 -20.53 -4.68 -4.97
N ALA A 41 -21.70 -5.30 -4.95
CA ALA A 41 -22.33 -5.82 -3.75
C ALA A 41 -21.41 -6.75 -2.93
N ARG A 42 -20.42 -7.36 -3.60
CA ARG A 42 -19.33 -8.13 -3.02
C ARG A 42 -18.50 -7.30 -2.03
N PHE A 43 -18.14 -6.05 -2.37
CA PHE A 43 -17.36 -5.18 -1.48
C PHE A 43 -18.03 -5.03 -0.11
N ILE A 44 -19.34 -4.72 -0.10
CA ILE A 44 -20.09 -4.54 1.14
C ILE A 44 -20.16 -5.86 1.92
N LYS A 45 -20.50 -6.97 1.25
CA LYS A 45 -20.66 -8.28 1.90
C LYS A 45 -19.37 -8.75 2.56
N GLU A 46 -18.25 -8.72 1.83
CA GLU A 46 -16.95 -9.17 2.35
C GLU A 46 -16.41 -8.25 3.45
N ARG A 47 -16.63 -6.91 3.35
CA ARG A 47 -16.28 -5.97 4.43
C ARG A 47 -17.01 -6.29 5.75
N PHE A 48 -18.15 -6.96 5.69
CA PHE A 48 -18.88 -7.47 6.85
C PHE A 48 -18.71 -8.98 7.07
N GLY A 49 -17.69 -9.61 6.47
CA GLY A 49 -17.32 -11.01 6.69
C GLY A 49 -18.24 -12.03 6.04
N PHE A 50 -18.98 -11.67 4.99
CA PHE A 50 -19.81 -12.60 4.22
C PHE A 50 -19.10 -12.98 2.91
N PHE A 51 -18.51 -14.16 2.90
CA PHE A 51 -17.79 -14.71 1.75
C PHE A 51 -18.63 -15.75 1.01
N ARG A 52 -18.49 -15.81 -0.32
CA ARG A 52 -19.17 -16.75 -1.20
C ARG A 52 -18.16 -17.62 -1.95
N THR A 53 -17.48 -18.49 -1.24
CA THR A 53 -16.59 -19.47 -1.86
C THR A 53 -16.81 -20.81 -1.20
N ASN A 54 -16.50 -21.90 -1.92
CA ASN A 54 -16.44 -23.22 -1.29
C ASN A 54 -15.28 -23.21 -0.32
N ALA A 55 -15.58 -23.18 0.97
CA ALA A 55 -14.59 -23.13 2.04
C ALA A 55 -13.59 -24.27 1.89
N ALA A 56 -12.40 -23.96 1.43
CA ALA A 56 -11.28 -24.85 1.47
C ALA A 56 -10.19 -24.18 2.29
N GLN A 57 -9.49 -24.97 3.10
CA GLN A 57 -8.42 -24.45 3.95
C GLN A 57 -7.40 -23.69 3.11
N THR A 58 -7.16 -22.43 3.48
CA THR A 58 -6.15 -21.56 2.88
C THR A 58 -5.07 -21.26 3.92
N PRO A 59 -4.04 -22.14 4.04
CA PRO A 59 -3.08 -22.08 5.14
C PRO A 59 -2.30 -20.77 5.23
N HIS A 60 -2.16 -20.06 4.11
CA HIS A 60 -1.45 -18.79 4.04
C HIS A 60 -2.42 -17.66 3.71
N TRP A 61 -2.51 -16.69 4.62
CA TRP A 61 -3.29 -15.48 4.45
C TRP A 61 -2.34 -14.29 4.33
N PHE A 62 -2.36 -13.60 3.19
CA PHE A 62 -1.67 -12.33 2.99
C PHE A 62 -2.68 -11.20 3.06
N HIS A 63 -2.38 -10.19 3.86
CA HIS A 63 -3.14 -8.95 3.90
C HIS A 63 -2.31 -7.80 3.34
N ALA A 64 -2.72 -7.26 2.19
CA ALA A 64 -2.10 -6.16 1.47
C ALA A 64 -3.17 -5.13 1.13
N ALA A 65 -3.25 -4.06 1.90
CA ALA A 65 -4.40 -3.14 1.92
C ALA A 65 -4.56 -2.34 0.62
N SER A 66 -3.46 -2.02 -0.05
CA SER A 66 -3.39 -1.10 -1.19
C SER A 66 -2.81 -1.74 -2.45
N VAL A 67 -2.95 -1.04 -3.59
CA VAL A 67 -2.34 -1.43 -4.88
C VAL A 67 -0.83 -1.60 -4.74
N GLY A 68 -0.15 -0.68 -4.04
CA GLY A 68 1.30 -0.76 -3.83
C GLY A 68 1.73 -1.98 -3.02
N GLU A 69 0.96 -2.33 -1.99
CA GLU A 69 1.23 -3.53 -1.18
C GLU A 69 0.90 -4.82 -1.93
N ILE A 70 -0.14 -4.84 -2.76
CA ILE A 70 -0.42 -5.98 -3.67
C ILE A 70 0.77 -6.24 -4.57
N GLN A 71 1.35 -5.20 -5.18
CA GLN A 71 2.54 -5.35 -6.02
C GLN A 71 3.74 -5.95 -5.27
N LEU A 72 3.88 -5.66 -3.96
CA LEU A 72 4.92 -6.26 -3.13
C LEU A 72 4.71 -7.75 -2.87
N VAL A 73 3.45 -8.18 -2.74
CA VAL A 73 3.09 -9.57 -2.40
C VAL A 73 3.10 -10.47 -3.62
N LEU A 74 2.67 -9.99 -4.79
CA LEU A 74 2.54 -10.81 -6.00
C LEU A 74 3.78 -11.68 -6.30
N PRO A 75 5.03 -11.17 -6.23
CA PRO A 75 6.23 -11.99 -6.47
C PRO A 75 6.51 -13.02 -5.37
N LEU A 76 5.87 -12.92 -4.22
CA LEU A 76 6.05 -13.85 -3.10
C LEU A 76 5.09 -15.05 -3.21
N LEU A 77 3.93 -14.89 -3.86
CA LEU A 77 2.87 -15.91 -3.91
C LEU A 77 3.31 -17.22 -4.56
N PRO A 78 4.03 -17.26 -5.70
CA PRO A 78 4.49 -18.49 -6.31
C PRO A 78 5.44 -19.32 -5.44
N ARG A 79 6.06 -18.68 -4.43
CA ARG A 79 7.03 -19.30 -3.52
C ARG A 79 6.39 -20.00 -2.34
N THR A 80 5.08 -19.89 -2.19
CA THR A 80 4.32 -20.61 -1.15
C THR A 80 4.05 -22.08 -1.50
N GLY A 81 4.50 -22.55 -2.65
CA GLY A 81 4.30 -23.91 -3.13
C GLY A 81 2.88 -24.14 -3.67
N GLN A 82 2.41 -25.40 -3.59
CA GLN A 82 1.04 -25.75 -4.03
C GLN A 82 -0.05 -25.38 -2.99
N ALA A 83 0.31 -24.74 -1.89
CA ALA A 83 -0.64 -24.39 -0.85
C ALA A 83 -1.60 -23.29 -1.35
N ARG A 84 -2.88 -23.42 -1.01
CA ARG A 84 -3.88 -22.38 -1.29
C ARG A 84 -3.58 -21.13 -0.48
N VAL A 85 -3.75 -19.98 -1.10
CA VAL A 85 -3.46 -18.67 -0.52
C VAL A 85 -4.73 -17.83 -0.49
N LEU A 86 -5.01 -17.23 0.65
CA LEU A 86 -5.96 -16.13 0.79
C LEU A 86 -5.19 -14.81 0.67
N LEU A 87 -5.56 -13.97 -0.28
CA LEU A 87 -5.07 -12.60 -0.42
C LEU A 87 -6.19 -11.62 -0.13
N THR A 88 -6.02 -10.76 0.86
CA THR A 88 -7.04 -9.74 1.19
C THR A 88 -6.53 -8.33 0.98
N CYS A 89 -7.41 -7.44 0.53
CA CYS A 89 -7.12 -6.03 0.31
C CYS A 89 -8.26 -5.12 0.78
N ASN A 90 -8.03 -3.79 0.80
CA ASN A 90 -9.01 -2.84 1.31
C ASN A 90 -9.70 -2.02 0.22
N THR A 91 -9.20 -2.05 -1.02
CA THR A 91 -9.72 -1.19 -2.11
C THR A 91 -10.11 -1.99 -3.35
N PRO A 92 -11.15 -1.56 -4.11
CA PRO A 92 -11.54 -2.22 -5.35
C PRO A 92 -10.43 -2.24 -6.42
N GLU A 93 -9.58 -1.21 -6.45
CA GLU A 93 -8.44 -1.13 -7.38
C GLU A 93 -7.40 -2.21 -7.06
N ALA A 94 -7.11 -2.42 -5.76
CA ALA A 94 -6.20 -3.46 -5.30
C ALA A 94 -6.76 -4.85 -5.60
N LEU A 95 -8.07 -5.06 -5.39
CA LEU A 95 -8.73 -6.32 -5.72
C LEU A 95 -8.61 -6.65 -7.22
N ARG A 96 -8.98 -5.70 -8.09
CA ARG A 96 -8.90 -5.89 -9.56
C ARG A 96 -7.49 -6.18 -10.02
N LEU A 97 -6.49 -5.47 -9.47
CA LEU A 97 -5.09 -5.75 -9.78
C LEU A 97 -4.69 -7.16 -9.36
N ALA A 98 -5.04 -7.54 -8.13
CA ALA A 98 -4.73 -8.87 -7.60
C ALA A 98 -5.37 -9.95 -8.47
N GLU A 99 -6.69 -9.90 -8.72
CA GLU A 99 -7.41 -10.88 -9.54
C GLU A 99 -6.85 -11.03 -10.95
N LYS A 100 -6.36 -9.91 -11.54
CA LYS A 100 -5.72 -9.94 -12.87
C LYS A 100 -4.35 -10.63 -12.87
N LYS A 101 -3.63 -10.61 -11.73
CA LYS A 101 -2.21 -10.99 -11.67
C LYS A 101 -1.95 -12.31 -10.93
N VAL A 102 -2.87 -12.78 -10.09
CA VAL A 102 -2.69 -14.02 -9.34
C VAL A 102 -2.95 -15.23 -10.22
N GLY A 103 -2.24 -16.32 -9.92
CA GLY A 103 -2.43 -17.62 -10.56
C GLY A 103 -3.48 -18.48 -9.83
N PRO A 104 -3.72 -19.69 -10.32
CA PRO A 104 -4.62 -20.65 -9.69
C PRO A 104 -4.16 -20.97 -8.26
N GLY A 105 -5.13 -21.22 -7.36
CA GLY A 105 -4.86 -21.49 -5.93
C GLY A 105 -4.82 -20.25 -5.04
N VAL A 106 -4.90 -19.04 -5.59
CA VAL A 106 -5.01 -17.79 -4.81
C VAL A 106 -6.44 -17.27 -4.84
N GLU A 107 -7.06 -17.15 -3.69
CA GLU A 107 -8.38 -16.55 -3.52
C GLU A 107 -8.21 -15.08 -3.07
N VAL A 108 -8.82 -14.14 -3.82
CA VAL A 108 -8.70 -12.71 -3.56
C VAL A 108 -10.02 -12.17 -3.01
N HIS A 109 -9.95 -11.51 -1.85
CA HIS A 109 -11.12 -10.98 -1.15
C HIS A 109 -10.85 -9.60 -0.53
N PHE A 110 -11.92 -8.89 -0.18
CA PHE A 110 -11.80 -7.71 0.66
C PHE A 110 -11.58 -8.12 2.12
N CYS A 111 -10.65 -7.42 2.80
CA CYS A 111 -10.48 -7.59 4.23
C CYS A 111 -11.73 -7.06 4.96
N PRO A 112 -12.25 -7.78 5.95
CA PRO A 112 -13.36 -7.28 6.77
C PRO A 112 -12.99 -5.98 7.50
N ILE A 113 -13.99 -5.17 7.80
CA ILE A 113 -13.85 -4.11 8.81
C ILE A 113 -13.49 -4.80 10.14
N ASP A 114 -12.70 -4.11 10.96
CA ASP A 114 -12.10 -4.69 12.17
C ASP A 114 -13.12 -4.97 13.31
N PHE A 115 -14.32 -5.45 12.95
CA PHE A 115 -15.26 -6.01 13.90
C PHE A 115 -14.90 -7.45 14.25
N PHE A 116 -14.87 -7.79 15.54
CA PHE A 116 -14.49 -9.13 16.02
C PHE A 116 -15.29 -10.25 15.33
N TRP A 117 -16.56 -10.03 15.06
CA TRP A 117 -17.44 -11.01 14.41
C TRP A 117 -17.18 -11.12 12.90
N ALA A 118 -16.79 -10.03 12.23
CA ALA A 118 -16.51 -10.03 10.78
C ALA A 118 -15.16 -10.71 10.50
N VAL A 119 -14.13 -10.38 11.28
CA VAL A 119 -12.84 -11.06 11.24
C VAL A 119 -12.98 -12.53 11.65
N GLY A 120 -13.78 -12.82 12.68
CA GLY A 120 -14.03 -14.20 13.12
C GLY A 120 -14.73 -15.05 12.05
N ARG A 121 -15.59 -14.46 11.22
CA ARG A 121 -16.18 -15.15 10.05
C ARG A 121 -15.13 -15.49 9.01
N LEU A 122 -14.24 -14.55 8.68
CA LEU A 122 -13.14 -14.80 7.75
C LEU A 122 -12.27 -15.96 8.24
N VAL A 123 -11.80 -15.88 9.48
CA VAL A 123 -10.89 -16.89 10.05
C VAL A 123 -11.54 -18.28 10.09
N ARG A 124 -12.84 -18.37 10.47
CA ARG A 124 -13.57 -19.64 10.46
C ARG A 124 -13.84 -20.18 9.05
N HIS A 125 -14.04 -19.29 8.08
CA HIS A 125 -14.32 -19.67 6.70
C HIS A 125 -13.08 -20.20 5.99
N PHE A 126 -11.95 -19.50 6.08
CA PHE A 126 -10.72 -19.84 5.35
C PHE A 126 -9.72 -20.68 6.16
N GLN A 127 -9.85 -20.73 7.48
CA GLN A 127 -9.01 -21.49 8.41
C GLN A 127 -7.49 -21.30 8.18
N PRO A 128 -7.00 -20.05 8.12
CA PRO A 128 -5.59 -19.81 7.89
C PRO A 128 -4.74 -20.27 9.08
N LYS A 129 -3.52 -20.74 8.79
CA LYS A 129 -2.50 -21.07 9.80
C LYS A 129 -1.53 -19.92 10.02
N HIS A 130 -1.23 -19.19 8.96
CA HIS A 130 -0.31 -18.05 8.97
C HIS A 130 -0.97 -16.82 8.37
N LEU A 131 -0.82 -15.67 9.03
CA LEU A 131 -1.22 -14.37 8.54
C LEU A 131 0.03 -13.51 8.31
N PHE A 132 0.26 -13.10 7.08
CA PHE A 132 1.30 -12.17 6.68
C PHE A 132 0.69 -10.80 6.43
N ILE A 133 1.01 -9.83 7.28
CA ILE A 133 0.57 -8.44 7.14
C ILE A 133 1.67 -7.67 6.42
N VAL A 134 1.30 -6.91 5.39
CA VAL A 134 2.22 -6.09 4.62
C VAL A 134 2.23 -4.67 5.17
N GLU A 135 3.42 -4.13 5.37
CA GLU A 135 3.68 -2.79 5.89
C GLU A 135 3.09 -2.54 7.29
N THR A 136 1.95 -1.81 7.41
CA THR A 136 1.53 -1.22 8.72
C THR A 136 0.04 -1.38 9.01
N GLU A 137 -0.58 -2.46 8.63
CA GLU A 137 -2.00 -2.70 8.91
C GLU A 137 -2.20 -3.24 10.34
N LEU A 138 -2.12 -2.35 11.34
CA LEU A 138 -2.25 -2.70 12.77
C LEU A 138 -3.70 -2.55 13.23
N TRP A 139 -4.48 -3.63 13.16
CA TRP A 139 -5.89 -3.67 13.49
C TRP A 139 -6.16 -4.52 14.74
N PRO A 140 -6.63 -3.93 15.86
CA PRO A 140 -6.74 -4.62 17.15
C PRO A 140 -7.53 -5.92 17.12
N GLN A 141 -8.70 -5.94 16.45
CA GLN A 141 -9.52 -7.15 16.40
C GLN A 141 -8.98 -8.19 15.42
N LEU A 142 -8.34 -7.77 14.34
CA LEU A 142 -7.66 -8.66 13.42
C LEU A 142 -6.61 -9.49 14.17
N PHE A 143 -5.74 -8.82 14.93
CA PHE A 143 -4.67 -9.47 15.69
C PHE A 143 -5.23 -10.35 16.81
N ALA A 144 -6.14 -9.82 17.62
CA ALA A 144 -6.73 -10.57 18.73
C ALA A 144 -7.52 -11.80 18.25
N THR A 145 -8.32 -11.64 17.18
CA THR A 145 -9.15 -12.72 16.66
C THR A 145 -8.31 -13.79 15.96
N ALA A 146 -7.34 -13.40 15.12
CA ALA A 146 -6.43 -14.33 14.47
C ALA A 146 -5.64 -15.15 15.50
N SER A 147 -5.02 -14.48 16.47
CA SER A 147 -4.29 -15.15 17.55
C SER A 147 -5.17 -16.09 18.38
N LYS A 148 -6.40 -15.68 18.73
CA LYS A 148 -7.36 -16.53 19.46
C LYS A 148 -7.70 -17.82 18.70
N HIS A 149 -7.66 -17.81 17.38
CA HIS A 149 -7.89 -19.01 16.55
C HIS A 149 -6.62 -19.75 16.17
N GLY A 150 -5.49 -19.45 16.82
CA GLY A 150 -4.20 -20.12 16.59
C GLY A 150 -3.49 -19.73 15.30
N VAL A 151 -3.88 -18.63 14.66
CA VAL A 151 -3.22 -18.12 13.47
C VAL A 151 -1.93 -17.42 13.86
N GLU A 152 -0.80 -17.87 13.31
CA GLU A 152 0.49 -17.23 13.53
C GLU A 152 0.61 -15.95 12.69
N ILE A 153 0.84 -14.81 13.35
CA ILE A 153 0.88 -13.50 12.71
C ILE A 153 2.33 -13.07 12.48
N ARG A 154 2.63 -12.65 11.27
CA ARG A 154 3.94 -12.11 10.87
C ARG A 154 3.75 -10.81 10.07
N ILE A 155 4.69 -9.86 10.21
CA ILE A 155 4.69 -8.62 9.46
C ILE A 155 5.86 -8.63 8.48
N ILE A 156 5.57 -8.41 7.20
CA ILE A 156 6.58 -8.34 6.12
C ILE A 156 6.66 -6.93 5.55
N ASN A 157 7.87 -6.52 5.16
CA ASN A 157 8.16 -5.14 4.72
C ASN A 157 7.68 -4.10 5.75
N GLY A 158 7.82 -4.45 7.05
CA GLY A 158 7.25 -3.69 8.16
C GLY A 158 7.71 -2.23 8.14
N ARG A 159 6.75 -1.32 8.15
CA ARG A 159 6.97 0.12 8.15
C ARG A 159 6.10 0.78 9.21
N VAL A 160 6.68 1.68 9.99
CA VAL A 160 5.93 2.48 10.98
C VAL A 160 6.06 3.96 10.62
N GLY A 161 4.95 4.58 10.20
CA GLY A 161 4.92 6.01 9.93
C GLY A 161 5.20 6.84 11.19
N LYS A 162 5.74 8.06 11.01
CA LYS A 162 6.06 8.97 12.12
C LYS A 162 4.87 9.20 13.06
N LYS A 163 3.68 9.41 12.50
CA LYS A 163 2.43 9.60 13.28
C LYS A 163 2.10 8.42 14.19
N THR A 164 2.33 7.19 13.73
CA THR A 164 2.09 5.97 14.53
C THR A 164 3.18 5.80 15.60
N ALA A 165 4.44 6.08 15.26
CA ALA A 165 5.55 6.03 16.21
C ALA A 165 5.38 7.06 17.35
N GLU A 166 4.85 8.25 17.02
CA GLU A 166 4.56 9.36 17.93
C GLU A 166 3.13 9.31 18.49
N ALA A 167 2.47 8.16 18.42
CA ALA A 167 1.10 8.01 18.91
C ALA A 167 0.97 8.44 20.39
N PRO A 168 -0.17 9.02 20.79
CA PRO A 168 -0.44 9.39 22.17
C PRO A 168 -0.18 8.24 23.14
N SER A 169 0.33 8.55 24.32
CA SER A 169 0.68 7.55 25.35
C SER A 169 -0.49 6.61 25.69
N ALA A 170 -1.73 7.09 25.59
CA ALA A 170 -2.93 6.30 25.78
C ALA A 170 -3.13 5.18 24.75
N LEU A 171 -2.58 5.31 23.52
CA LEU A 171 -2.68 4.28 22.48
C LEU A 171 -1.52 3.29 22.50
N LYS A 172 -0.38 3.63 23.10
CA LYS A 172 0.80 2.74 23.17
C LYS A 172 0.49 1.37 23.75
N PRO A 173 -0.30 1.24 24.84
CA PRO A 173 -0.67 -0.07 25.37
C PRO A 173 -1.46 -0.94 24.38
N LEU A 174 -2.29 -0.34 23.52
CA LEU A 174 -3.03 -1.05 22.48
C LEU A 174 -2.08 -1.57 21.38
N TYR A 175 -1.11 -0.74 20.93
CA TYR A 175 -0.08 -1.19 20.01
C TYR A 175 0.77 -2.31 20.58
N ARG A 176 1.22 -2.19 21.83
CA ARG A 176 1.95 -3.26 22.52
C ARG A 176 1.15 -4.56 22.57
N GLN A 177 -0.15 -4.48 22.89
CA GLN A 177 -1.03 -5.64 22.91
C GLN A 177 -1.10 -6.32 21.53
N MET A 178 -1.27 -5.57 20.44
CA MET A 178 -1.25 -6.12 19.07
C MET A 178 0.09 -6.77 18.75
N LEU A 179 1.19 -6.07 19.00
CA LEU A 179 2.54 -6.53 18.67
C LEU A 179 2.97 -7.76 19.48
N ASN A 180 2.40 -7.97 20.66
CA ASN A 180 2.62 -9.20 21.44
C ASN A 180 2.05 -10.46 20.77
N HIS A 181 1.08 -10.32 19.86
CA HIS A 181 0.54 -11.43 19.06
C HIS A 181 1.40 -11.74 17.83
N VAL A 182 2.39 -10.91 17.49
CA VAL A 182 3.23 -11.09 16.30
C VAL A 182 4.39 -12.01 16.62
N ALA A 183 4.53 -13.07 15.81
CA ALA A 183 5.64 -14.01 15.93
C ALA A 183 6.96 -13.39 15.45
N HIS A 184 6.93 -12.66 14.31
CA HIS A 184 8.11 -11.98 13.79
C HIS A 184 7.75 -10.79 12.89
N ILE A 185 8.61 -9.77 12.90
CA ILE A 185 8.52 -8.58 12.05
C ILE A 185 9.80 -8.45 11.23
N TRP A 186 9.66 -8.49 9.91
CA TRP A 186 10.72 -8.10 8.98
C TRP A 186 10.55 -6.63 8.63
N ALA A 187 11.26 -5.78 9.37
CA ALA A 187 11.23 -4.33 9.15
C ALA A 187 11.98 -3.95 7.87
N ARG A 188 11.51 -2.92 7.18
CA ARG A 188 12.08 -2.43 5.94
C ARG A 188 13.49 -1.83 6.13
N ASP A 189 13.71 -1.14 7.24
CA ASP A 189 14.96 -0.46 7.55
C ASP A 189 15.19 -0.38 9.07
N PRO A 190 16.39 0.04 9.53
CA PRO A 190 16.69 0.17 10.96
C PRO A 190 15.76 1.14 11.69
N ILE A 191 15.31 2.23 11.04
CA ILE A 191 14.42 3.22 11.65
C ILE A 191 13.06 2.59 11.94
N ASP A 192 12.52 1.81 11.01
CA ASP A 192 11.26 1.10 11.19
C ASP A 192 11.39 0.02 12.28
N LYS A 193 12.52 -0.70 12.35
CA LYS A 193 12.81 -1.63 13.45
C LYS A 193 12.74 -0.93 14.81
N ASP A 194 13.44 0.19 14.98
CA ASP A 194 13.47 0.92 16.24
C ASP A 194 12.08 1.45 16.63
N ARG A 195 11.28 1.87 15.65
CA ARG A 195 9.90 2.30 15.88
C ARG A 195 9.00 1.15 16.34
N PHE A 196 9.10 -0.04 15.78
CA PHE A 196 8.35 -1.22 16.26
C PHE A 196 8.73 -1.55 17.71
N ILE A 197 10.02 -1.49 18.05
CA ILE A 197 10.49 -1.70 19.42
C ILE A 197 9.94 -0.62 20.36
N ALA A 198 9.94 0.65 19.95
CA ALA A 198 9.39 1.76 20.71
C ALA A 198 7.86 1.65 20.92
N LEU A 199 7.14 1.02 19.99
CA LEU A 199 5.72 0.68 20.15
C LEU A 199 5.48 -0.52 21.07
N GLY A 200 6.53 -1.20 21.51
CA GLY A 200 6.47 -2.28 22.48
C GLY A 200 6.62 -3.69 21.92
N CYS A 201 7.08 -3.83 20.67
CA CYS A 201 7.47 -5.14 20.17
C CYS A 201 8.76 -5.63 20.84
N PRO A 202 8.85 -6.91 21.27
CA PRO A 202 10.08 -7.50 21.76
C PRO A 202 11.22 -7.42 20.73
N LYS A 203 12.43 -7.05 21.17
CA LYS A 203 13.59 -6.83 20.26
C LYS A 203 13.98 -8.06 19.46
N ASP A 204 13.84 -9.24 20.04
CA ASP A 204 14.14 -10.55 19.44
C ASP A 204 13.15 -10.94 18.34
N ARG A 205 11.99 -10.28 18.29
CA ARG A 205 10.98 -10.52 17.25
C ARG A 205 11.04 -9.54 16.08
N VAL A 206 12.01 -8.63 16.03
CA VAL A 206 12.16 -7.66 14.94
C VAL A 206 13.54 -7.74 14.32
N SER A 207 13.60 -8.02 13.03
CA SER A 207 14.83 -7.98 12.22
C SER A 207 14.68 -7.01 11.04
N VAL A 208 15.79 -6.51 10.51
CA VAL A 208 15.81 -5.71 9.28
C VAL A 208 16.00 -6.66 8.10
N ALA A 209 15.06 -6.66 7.16
CA ALA A 209 15.12 -7.50 5.97
C ALA A 209 15.35 -6.73 4.67
N GLY A 210 15.33 -5.40 4.73
CA GLY A 210 15.39 -4.55 3.54
C GLY A 210 14.02 -4.25 2.96
N ASN A 211 14.00 -3.38 1.95
CA ASN A 211 12.77 -2.98 1.27
C ASN A 211 12.46 -3.95 0.14
N LEU A 212 11.35 -4.66 0.23
CA LEU A 212 10.92 -5.62 -0.80
C LEU A 212 10.76 -5.00 -2.19
N LYS A 213 10.50 -3.69 -2.30
CA LYS A 213 10.49 -2.98 -3.59
C LYS A 213 11.83 -3.03 -4.32
N LEU A 214 12.92 -3.01 -3.56
CA LEU A 214 14.27 -3.04 -4.11
C LEU A 214 14.80 -4.46 -4.35
N SER A 215 14.18 -5.44 -3.72
CA SER A 215 14.57 -6.86 -3.79
C SER A 215 13.84 -7.63 -4.89
N GLN A 216 12.86 -7.01 -5.55
CA GLN A 216 12.22 -7.61 -6.70
C GLN A 216 13.27 -7.69 -7.83
N PRO A 217 13.49 -8.87 -8.44
CA PRO A 217 14.22 -8.91 -9.69
C PRO A 217 13.49 -7.95 -10.63
N SER A 218 14.18 -6.94 -11.10
CA SER A 218 13.71 -6.22 -12.28
C SER A 218 13.57 -7.32 -13.34
N ASP A 219 12.35 -7.76 -13.63
CA ASP A 219 12.09 -8.50 -14.86
C ASP A 219 12.76 -7.67 -15.95
N ALA A 220 13.73 -8.28 -16.62
CA ALA A 220 14.72 -7.71 -17.51
C ALA A 220 14.43 -6.24 -17.81
N ALA A 221 15.28 -5.34 -17.32
CA ALA A 221 15.03 -3.89 -17.42
C ALA A 221 14.33 -3.66 -18.75
N PRO A 222 13.11 -3.15 -18.78
CA PRO A 222 12.44 -2.90 -20.05
C PRO A 222 13.48 -2.18 -20.87
N ALA A 223 13.70 -2.61 -22.12
CA ALA A 223 14.60 -1.91 -23.00
C ALA A 223 14.06 -0.48 -23.04
N TYR A 224 14.66 0.39 -22.21
CA TYR A 224 14.22 1.77 -22.13
C TYR A 224 14.52 2.35 -23.51
N GLU A 225 13.48 2.48 -24.32
CA GLU A 225 13.57 3.35 -25.47
C GLU A 225 13.96 4.71 -24.92
N THR A 226 15.15 5.14 -25.29
CA THR A 226 15.67 6.44 -24.84
C THR A 226 14.67 7.51 -25.24
N VAL A 227 14.13 8.23 -24.27
CA VAL A 227 13.17 9.33 -24.47
C VAL A 227 13.71 10.32 -25.52
N SER A 228 15.01 10.41 -25.66
CA SER A 228 15.67 11.25 -26.65
C SER A 228 17.08 10.73 -26.95
N PRO A 229 17.54 10.74 -28.21
CA PRO A 229 18.91 10.45 -28.58
C PRO A 229 19.90 11.53 -28.10
N ARG A 230 19.42 12.70 -27.71
CA ARG A 230 20.27 13.80 -27.19
C ARG A 230 20.28 13.82 -25.66
N PRO A 231 21.35 14.34 -25.03
CA PRO A 231 21.43 14.48 -23.59
C PRO A 231 20.24 15.25 -23.02
N PHE A 232 19.69 14.81 -21.90
CA PHE A 232 18.57 15.46 -21.25
C PHE A 232 18.74 15.58 -19.74
N SER A 233 18.04 16.54 -19.15
CA SER A 233 17.86 16.67 -17.72
C SER A 233 16.44 16.21 -17.37
N LEU A 234 16.28 15.42 -16.32
CA LEU A 234 15.01 14.81 -15.96
C LEU A 234 14.51 15.32 -14.61
N ALA A 235 13.26 15.79 -14.57
CA ALA A 235 12.55 16.19 -13.36
C ALA A 235 11.29 15.33 -13.19
N ILE A 236 11.23 14.52 -12.13
CA ILE A 236 10.17 13.53 -11.91
C ILE A 236 9.31 13.94 -10.71
N SER A 237 7.98 13.68 -10.83
CA SER A 237 6.99 13.89 -9.77
C SER A 237 6.93 15.34 -9.27
N THR A 238 7.06 16.30 -10.16
CA THR A 238 7.06 17.72 -9.83
C THR A 238 5.68 18.21 -9.35
N HIS A 239 5.70 19.11 -8.38
CA HIS A 239 4.53 19.78 -7.82
C HIS A 239 4.40 21.24 -8.31
N GLU A 240 3.28 21.87 -7.95
CA GLU A 240 3.04 23.27 -8.23
C GLU A 240 4.19 24.15 -7.72
N ASP A 241 4.59 25.15 -8.50
CA ASP A 241 5.75 26.03 -8.30
C ASP A 241 7.14 25.40 -8.46
N GLU A 242 7.28 24.08 -8.45
CA GLU A 242 8.57 23.43 -8.66
C GLU A 242 9.01 23.55 -10.13
N GLU A 243 8.07 23.35 -11.06
CA GLU A 243 8.37 23.40 -12.49
C GLU A 243 8.99 24.74 -12.91
N ASN A 244 8.45 25.87 -12.43
CA ASN A 244 8.98 27.19 -12.73
C ASN A 244 10.41 27.39 -12.21
N LYS A 245 10.71 26.86 -11.01
CA LYS A 245 12.05 26.90 -10.42
C LYS A 245 13.03 26.04 -11.21
N ILE A 246 12.61 24.83 -11.58
CA ILE A 246 13.42 23.89 -12.37
C ILE A 246 13.73 24.48 -13.74
N ILE A 247 12.74 25.03 -14.44
CA ILE A 247 12.90 25.65 -15.78
C ILE A 247 13.88 26.83 -15.69
N ARG A 248 13.75 27.69 -14.71
CA ARG A 248 14.67 28.83 -14.50
C ARG A 248 16.10 28.34 -14.23
N ALA A 249 16.27 27.35 -13.33
CA ALA A 249 17.58 26.78 -13.00
C ALA A 249 18.21 26.10 -14.21
N TRP A 250 17.42 25.35 -14.99
CA TRP A 250 17.87 24.68 -16.19
C TRP A 250 18.32 25.70 -17.26
N ARG A 251 17.55 26.75 -17.51
CA ARG A 251 17.96 27.86 -18.42
C ARG A 251 19.24 28.55 -17.95
N SER A 252 19.34 28.85 -16.64
CA SER A 252 20.52 29.49 -16.07
C SER A 252 21.78 28.64 -16.14
N SER A 253 21.66 27.31 -16.28
CA SER A 253 22.81 26.41 -16.38
C SER A 253 23.58 26.53 -17.71
N GLY A 254 23.01 27.20 -18.71
CA GLY A 254 23.61 27.36 -20.04
C GLY A 254 23.74 26.04 -20.83
N LYS A 255 23.21 24.92 -20.31
CA LYS A 255 23.29 23.61 -20.97
C LYS A 255 22.20 23.54 -22.05
N GLN A 256 22.60 23.26 -23.29
CA GLN A 256 21.69 22.98 -24.40
C GLN A 256 21.19 21.52 -24.38
N THR A 257 20.66 21.08 -23.23
CA THR A 257 20.09 19.74 -23.08
C THR A 257 18.57 19.83 -23.13
N LEU A 258 17.90 18.75 -23.52
CA LEU A 258 16.44 18.65 -23.39
C LEU A 258 16.08 18.63 -21.89
N LEU A 259 15.05 19.38 -21.48
CA LEU A 259 14.48 19.22 -20.15
C LEU A 259 13.24 18.33 -20.26
N VAL A 260 13.23 17.18 -19.60
CA VAL A 260 12.09 16.28 -19.48
C VAL A 260 11.44 16.48 -18.13
N ILE A 261 10.14 16.81 -18.11
CA ILE A 261 9.37 17.01 -16.88
C ILE A 261 8.22 16.01 -16.83
N ILE A 262 8.12 15.29 -15.72
CA ILE A 262 7.05 14.34 -15.41
C ILE A 262 6.30 14.86 -14.19
N PRO A 263 5.17 15.59 -14.38
CA PRO A 263 4.41 16.14 -13.26
C PRO A 263 3.81 15.02 -12.41
N ARG A 264 3.72 15.23 -11.09
CA ARG A 264 3.02 14.32 -10.16
C ARG A 264 1.58 14.03 -10.58
N HIS A 265 0.93 15.03 -11.19
CA HIS A 265 -0.44 14.95 -11.69
C HIS A 265 -0.44 15.26 -13.18
N PRO A 266 -0.56 14.25 -14.07
CA PRO A 266 -0.49 14.41 -15.52
C PRO A 266 -1.39 15.52 -16.11
N PRO A 267 -2.62 15.78 -15.64
CA PRO A 267 -3.46 16.86 -16.16
C PRO A 267 -2.85 18.26 -16.05
N ARG A 268 -1.85 18.47 -15.17
CA ARG A 268 -1.15 19.75 -15.00
C ARG A 268 -0.24 20.09 -16.18
N ALA A 269 0.19 19.08 -16.96
CA ALA A 269 1.08 19.29 -18.10
C ALA A 269 0.54 20.32 -19.12
N ALA A 270 -0.79 20.35 -19.30
CA ALA A 270 -1.41 21.33 -20.18
C ALA A 270 -1.22 22.81 -19.70
N ALA A 271 -1.34 23.04 -18.39
CA ALA A 271 -1.11 24.36 -17.78
C ALA A 271 0.37 24.75 -17.84
N ILE A 272 1.29 23.79 -17.59
CA ILE A 272 2.73 23.98 -17.69
C ILE A 272 3.10 24.33 -19.15
N ALA A 273 2.59 23.59 -20.13
CA ALA A 273 2.82 23.87 -21.54
C ALA A 273 2.35 25.27 -21.96
N LYS A 274 1.21 25.73 -21.41
CA LYS A 274 0.71 27.07 -21.67
C LYS A 274 1.66 28.15 -21.13
N SER A 275 2.18 27.95 -19.91
CA SER A 275 3.15 28.86 -19.29
C SER A 275 4.46 28.91 -20.07
N LEU A 276 4.99 27.76 -20.50
CA LEU A 276 6.22 27.67 -21.29
C LEU A 276 6.09 28.43 -22.61
N ARG A 277 4.98 28.26 -23.32
CA ARG A 277 4.72 28.95 -24.58
C ARG A 277 4.62 30.47 -24.42
N ALA A 278 4.05 30.93 -23.30
CA ALA A 278 4.00 32.37 -22.99
C ALA A 278 5.40 32.97 -22.76
N GLU A 279 6.37 32.13 -22.34
CA GLU A 279 7.78 32.50 -22.20
C GLU A 279 8.63 32.21 -23.45
N SER A 280 7.99 31.90 -24.59
CA SER A 280 8.64 31.54 -25.87
C SER A 280 9.54 30.29 -25.75
N ILE A 281 9.23 29.35 -24.86
CA ILE A 281 9.92 28.08 -24.71
C ILE A 281 9.19 27.01 -25.52
N THR A 282 9.91 26.33 -26.40
CA THR A 282 9.34 25.26 -27.23
C THR A 282 9.09 24.01 -26.39
N CYS A 283 7.84 23.52 -26.40
CA CYS A 283 7.48 22.35 -25.63
C CYS A 283 6.56 21.37 -26.38
N ASP A 284 6.83 20.08 -26.21
CA ASP A 284 6.01 18.98 -26.67
C ASP A 284 5.37 18.23 -25.52
N LEU A 285 4.21 17.61 -25.79
CA LEU A 285 3.49 16.74 -24.86
C LEU A 285 3.65 15.29 -25.32
N HIS A 286 3.98 14.37 -24.42
CA HIS A 286 4.15 12.95 -24.73
C HIS A 286 2.89 12.33 -25.36
N SER A 287 1.69 12.72 -24.89
CA SER A 287 0.42 12.27 -25.48
C SER A 287 0.21 12.66 -26.95
N LYS A 288 0.97 13.63 -27.46
CA LYS A 288 0.87 14.12 -28.84
C LYS A 288 2.02 13.66 -29.73
N THR A 289 3.21 13.52 -29.13
CA THR A 289 4.43 13.13 -29.86
C THR A 289 5.17 12.15 -28.96
N ASN A 290 5.27 10.89 -29.36
CA ASN A 290 5.97 9.85 -28.55
C ASN A 290 7.45 10.20 -28.30
N THR A 291 8.03 11.07 -29.13
CA THR A 291 9.41 11.54 -29.00
C THR A 291 9.48 13.05 -29.19
N PRO A 292 10.35 13.77 -28.45
CA PRO A 292 10.51 15.20 -28.61
C PRO A 292 11.13 15.56 -29.98
N GLN A 293 10.64 16.63 -30.58
CA GLN A 293 11.22 17.14 -31.82
C GLN A 293 12.64 17.70 -31.61
N PRO A 294 13.50 17.80 -32.64
CA PRO A 294 14.84 18.35 -32.48
C PRO A 294 14.88 19.76 -31.88
N SER A 295 13.86 20.58 -32.15
CA SER A 295 13.72 21.94 -31.65
C SER A 295 13.07 22.05 -30.25
N THR A 296 12.58 20.96 -29.69
CA THR A 296 11.91 20.94 -28.39
C THR A 296 12.90 21.22 -27.27
N GLU A 297 12.66 22.23 -26.47
CA GLU A 297 13.45 22.58 -25.29
C GLU A 297 12.95 21.83 -24.05
N VAL A 298 11.64 21.72 -23.87
CA VAL A 298 10.99 21.05 -22.73
C VAL A 298 10.04 19.98 -23.25
N TYR A 299 10.20 18.76 -22.73
CA TYR A 299 9.31 17.63 -23.03
C TYR A 299 8.49 17.27 -21.78
N LEU A 300 7.19 17.35 -21.90
CA LEU A 300 6.26 17.10 -20.79
C LEU A 300 5.62 15.73 -20.95
N VAL A 301 5.83 14.85 -19.98
CA VAL A 301 5.19 13.52 -19.94
C VAL A 301 3.86 13.67 -19.19
N ASP A 302 2.76 13.67 -19.95
CA ASP A 302 1.39 13.90 -19.49
C ASP A 302 0.55 12.62 -19.41
N THR A 303 1.20 11.46 -19.42
CA THR A 303 0.60 10.13 -19.32
C THR A 303 0.89 9.47 -17.98
N THR A 304 0.16 8.41 -17.64
CA THR A 304 0.35 7.62 -16.40
C THR A 304 0.91 6.24 -16.74
N GLY A 305 1.92 5.79 -15.97
CA GLY A 305 2.50 4.47 -16.13
C GLY A 305 3.83 4.43 -16.87
N ASP A 306 4.29 5.58 -17.39
CA ASP A 306 5.54 5.68 -18.15
C ASP A 306 6.76 5.90 -17.23
N VAL A 307 6.54 5.96 -15.94
CA VAL A 307 7.58 6.00 -14.90
C VAL A 307 7.51 4.68 -14.16
N GLY A 308 8.34 3.73 -14.56
CA GLY A 308 8.48 2.41 -13.94
C GLY A 308 9.28 2.47 -12.64
#